data_ba140ab766ed8622981c9d78ba7dd825
#
_entry.id   ba140ab766ed8622981c9d78ba7dd825
#
_cell.length_a   1.000
_cell.length_b   1.000
_cell.length_c   1.000
_cell.angle_alpha   90.00
_cell.angle_beta   90.00
_cell.angle_gamma   90.00
#
_symmetry.space_group_name_H-M   'P 1'
#
loop_
_entity.id
_entity.type
_entity.pdbx_description
1 polymer ?
#
loop_
_entity_poly.entity_id
_entity_poly.type
_entity_poly.pdbx_seq_one_letter_code
_entity_poly.pdbx_strand_id
1 'polypeptide(L)' 'GTLWVPVGMHALFNAANLVLLLALARAGLV' A
#
# COMPACT_ATOMS: atom_id res chain seq x y z
N GLY A 1 2.96 20.61 -9.73
CA GLY A 1 2.88 21.06 -8.42
C GLY A 1 3.30 20.11 -7.34
N THR A 2 3.41 20.66 -6.16
CA THR A 2 3.89 19.95 -4.98
C THR A 2 2.82 19.04 -4.37
N LEU A 3 1.55 19.24 -4.72
CA LEU A 3 0.45 18.43 -4.18
C LEU A 3 0.49 16.98 -4.66
N TRP A 4 1.00 16.76 -5.86
CA TRP A 4 1.00 15.41 -6.44
C TRP A 4 2.03 14.50 -5.80
N VAL A 5 3.11 15.04 -5.25
CA VAL A 5 4.13 14.24 -4.58
C VAL A 5 3.54 13.52 -3.35
N PRO A 6 2.90 14.23 -2.40
CA PRO A 6 2.30 13.53 -1.25
C PRO A 6 1.14 12.63 -1.65
N VAL A 7 0.36 13.00 -2.67
CA VAL A 7 -0.70 12.13 -3.17
C VAL A 7 -0.12 10.84 -3.74
N GLY A 8 0.92 10.95 -4.55
CA GLY A 8 1.59 9.77 -5.11
C GLY A 8 2.21 8.88 -4.03
N MET A 9 2.84 9.49 -3.04
CA MET A 9 3.43 8.73 -1.93
C MET A 9 2.35 8.00 -1.14
N HIS A 10 1.21 8.63 -0.90
CA HIS A 10 0.10 8.02 -0.19
C HIS A 10 -0.47 6.84 -0.99
N ALA A 11 -0.61 7.00 -2.29
CA ALA A 11 -1.10 5.92 -3.16
C ALA A 11 -0.14 4.73 -3.15
N LEU A 12 1.16 4.98 -3.23
CA LEU A 12 2.17 3.94 -3.16
C LEU A 12 2.13 3.21 -1.81
N PHE A 13 2.01 3.95 -0.75
CA PHE A 13 1.93 3.39 0.59
C PHE A 13 0.71 2.47 0.72
N ASN A 14 -0.44 2.91 0.23
CA ASN A 14 -1.67 2.13 0.27
C ASN A 14 -1.54 0.85 -0.57
N ALA A 15 -0.95 0.95 -1.77
CA ALA A 15 -0.75 -0.22 -2.62
C ALA A 15 0.16 -1.24 -1.95
N ALA A 16 1.24 -0.79 -1.34
CA ALA A 16 2.16 -1.68 -0.63
C ALA A 16 1.47 -2.39 0.54
N ASN A 17 0.64 -1.65 1.29
CA ASN A 17 -0.11 -2.25 2.39
C ASN A 17 -1.13 -3.27 1.90
N LEU A 18 -1.80 -3.00 0.79
CA LEU A 18 -2.77 -3.93 0.23
C LEU A 18 -2.08 -5.23 -0.19
N VAL A 19 -0.96 -5.12 -0.88
CA VAL A 19 -0.18 -6.30 -1.29
C VAL A 19 0.28 -7.09 -0.08
N LEU A 20 0.77 -6.40 0.94
CA LEU A 20 1.20 -7.05 2.18
C LEU A 20 0.05 -7.81 2.85
N LEU A 21 -1.12 -7.18 2.95
CA LEU A 21 -2.30 -7.82 3.55
C LEU A 21 -2.71 -9.07 2.78
N LEU A 22 -2.71 -8.99 1.45
CA LEU A 22 -3.03 -10.15 0.61
C LEU A 22 -2.02 -11.27 0.82
N ALA A 23 -0.75 -10.95 0.89
CA ALA A 23 0.30 -11.94 1.12
C ALA A 23 0.13 -12.62 2.47
N LEU A 24 -0.13 -11.84 3.52
CA LEU A 24 -0.34 -12.39 4.87
C LEU A 24 -1.60 -13.25 4.93
N ALA A 25 -2.66 -12.84 4.26
CA ALA A 25 -3.90 -13.60 4.22
C ALA A 25 -3.70 -14.95 3.52
N ARG A 26 -2.95 -14.95 2.42
CA ARG A 26 -2.65 -16.19 1.71
C ARG A 26 -1.74 -17.12 2.50
N ALA A 27 -0.87 -16.55 3.30
CA ALA A 27 0.01 -17.32 4.17
C ALA A 27 -0.70 -17.84 5.44
N GLY A 28 -1.93 -17.36 5.68
CA GLY A 28 -2.69 -17.76 6.85
C GLY A 28 -2.28 -17.04 8.12
N LEU A 29 -1.59 -15.90 8.00
CA LEU A 29 -1.12 -15.15 9.16
C LEU A 29 -2.15 -14.13 9.67
N VAL A 30 -3.11 -13.79 8.82
CA VAL A 30 -4.22 -12.89 9.21
C VAL A 30 -5.54 -13.43 8.69
#